data_d5a10f738894c695f0eb9c16479873b0
#
_entry.id   d5a10f738894c695f0eb9c16479873b0
#
_cell.length_a   1.000
_cell.length_b   1.000
_cell.length_c   1.000
_cell.angle_alpha   90.00
_cell.angle_beta   90.00
_cell.angle_gamma   90.00
#
_symmetry.space_group_name_H-M   'P 1'
#
loop_
_entity.id
_entity.type
_entity.pdbx_description
1 polymer ?
#
loop_
_entity_poly.entity_id
_entity_poly.type
_entity_poly.pdbx_seq_one_letter_code
_entity_poly.pdbx_strand_id
1 'polypeptide(L)'
;KKIEQIIGVKADLIAALKKQFDEHNLNVVIDEASGAIALDSNVLFAYNESELTEEGIAMLGEILPVYCKVLMDPQYEDYLAELSIDGYTDTSGDYVYNLELSQARALAVASYLFQDADSFLTADELTSLKEKLTSNGHSMSNPVYSDGEVNMDASRRVEVRFRLKDEEMINELKDVLAKTATAQSE
;
A
#
# COMPACT_ATOMS: atom_id res chain seq x y z
N LYS A 1 8.97 -17.31 -19.11
CA LYS A 1 9.60 -17.73 -17.83
C LYS A 1 9.72 -16.58 -16.81
N LYS A 2 10.41 -15.45 -17.14
CA LYS A 2 10.57 -14.33 -16.17
C LYS A 2 9.24 -13.68 -15.79
N ILE A 3 8.36 -13.44 -16.75
CA ILE A 3 7.01 -12.89 -16.56
C ILE A 3 6.16 -13.80 -15.67
N GLU A 4 6.12 -15.08 -15.96
CA GLU A 4 5.38 -16.09 -15.18
C GLU A 4 5.91 -16.16 -13.73
N GLN A 5 7.21 -16.04 -13.56
CA GLN A 5 7.85 -16.03 -12.26
C GLN A 5 7.40 -14.81 -11.43
N ILE A 6 7.41 -13.60 -11.99
CA ILE A 6 7.01 -12.38 -11.27
C ILE A 6 5.51 -12.40 -10.93
N ILE A 7 4.66 -12.89 -11.85
CA ILE A 7 3.23 -13.07 -11.58
C ILE A 7 3.02 -14.08 -10.44
N GLY A 8 3.77 -15.17 -10.42
CA GLY A 8 3.74 -16.17 -9.37
C GLY A 8 4.16 -15.58 -8.02
N VAL A 9 5.29 -14.85 -7.99
CA VAL A 9 5.79 -14.18 -6.78
C VAL A 9 4.76 -13.20 -6.22
N LYS A 10 4.08 -12.41 -7.05
CA LYS A 10 3.05 -11.47 -6.60
C LYS A 10 1.87 -12.21 -5.96
N ALA A 11 1.38 -13.27 -6.60
CA ALA A 11 0.29 -14.07 -6.07
C ALA A 11 0.66 -14.74 -4.74
N ASP A 12 1.87 -15.30 -4.65
CA ASP A 12 2.39 -15.93 -3.44
C ASP A 12 2.55 -14.92 -2.30
N LEU A 13 3.04 -13.72 -2.59
CA LEU A 13 3.20 -12.64 -1.63
C LEU A 13 1.84 -12.17 -1.08
N ILE A 14 0.84 -11.97 -1.94
CA ILE A 14 -0.53 -11.61 -1.51
C ILE A 14 -1.14 -12.74 -0.66
N ALA A 15 -0.95 -13.99 -1.04
CA ALA A 15 -1.42 -15.13 -0.26
C ALA A 15 -0.73 -15.20 1.12
N ALA A 16 0.58 -14.93 1.17
CA ALA A 16 1.33 -14.87 2.43
C ALA A 16 0.85 -13.74 3.35
N LEU A 17 0.58 -12.55 2.80
CA LEU A 17 0.01 -11.43 3.56
C LEU A 17 -1.36 -11.79 4.16
N LYS A 18 -2.28 -12.34 3.35
CA LYS A 18 -3.60 -12.79 3.82
C LYS A 18 -3.47 -13.80 4.96
N LYS A 19 -2.64 -14.82 4.76
CA LYS A 19 -2.39 -15.87 5.78
C LYS A 19 -1.88 -15.27 7.08
N GLN A 20 -0.92 -14.35 7.01
CA GLN A 20 -0.36 -13.74 8.22
C GLN A 20 -1.36 -12.83 8.93
N PHE A 21 -2.18 -12.08 8.21
CA PHE A 21 -3.25 -11.30 8.83
C PHE A 21 -4.30 -12.19 9.51
N ASP A 22 -4.70 -13.30 8.88
CA ASP A 22 -5.62 -14.26 9.48
C ASP A 22 -5.04 -14.90 10.75
N GLU A 23 -3.77 -15.32 10.72
CA GLU A 23 -3.08 -15.91 11.86
C GLU A 23 -2.96 -14.96 13.06
N HIS A 24 -2.85 -13.65 12.80
CA HIS A 24 -2.80 -12.61 13.82
C HIS A 24 -4.19 -12.05 14.19
N ASN A 25 -5.26 -12.59 13.62
CA ASN A 25 -6.65 -12.12 13.77
C ASN A 25 -6.83 -10.63 13.40
N LEU A 26 -6.08 -10.14 12.41
CA LEU A 26 -6.17 -8.78 11.91
C LEU A 26 -7.26 -8.70 10.85
N ASN A 27 -8.28 -7.90 11.12
CA ASN A 27 -9.38 -7.67 10.17
C ASN A 27 -8.99 -6.60 9.14
N VAL A 28 -8.07 -6.95 8.24
CA VAL A 28 -7.58 -6.08 7.17
C VAL A 28 -7.94 -6.65 5.81
N VAL A 29 -8.56 -5.84 4.97
CA VAL A 29 -8.86 -6.21 3.59
C VAL A 29 -7.65 -5.92 2.72
N ILE A 30 -7.14 -6.96 2.06
CA ILE A 30 -6.08 -6.85 1.07
C ILE A 30 -6.71 -6.85 -0.32
N ASP A 31 -6.37 -5.87 -1.13
CA ASP A 31 -6.74 -5.87 -2.55
C ASP A 31 -6.06 -7.03 -3.29
N GLU A 32 -6.84 -7.91 -3.89
CA GLU A 32 -6.33 -9.14 -4.50
C GLU A 32 -5.49 -8.90 -5.76
N ALA A 33 -5.66 -7.77 -6.41
CA ALA A 33 -4.93 -7.44 -7.63
C ALA A 33 -3.60 -6.75 -7.33
N SER A 34 -3.58 -5.85 -6.36
CA SER A 34 -2.42 -5.01 -6.04
C SER A 34 -1.66 -5.44 -4.79
N GLY A 35 -2.32 -6.13 -3.86
CA GLY A 35 -1.78 -6.41 -2.52
C GLY A 35 -1.81 -5.20 -1.58
N ALA A 36 -2.46 -4.12 -1.99
CA ALA A 36 -2.61 -2.93 -1.18
C ALA A 36 -3.58 -3.15 -0.02
N ILE A 37 -3.32 -2.46 1.09
CA ILE A 37 -4.26 -2.31 2.19
C ILE A 37 -4.64 -0.84 2.32
N ALA A 38 -5.92 -0.56 2.63
CA ALA A 38 -6.42 0.77 2.88
C ALA A 38 -6.75 0.93 4.37
N LEU A 39 -6.14 1.93 4.99
CA LEU A 39 -6.34 2.28 6.40
C LEU A 39 -7.22 3.52 6.48
N ASP A 40 -8.28 3.47 7.30
CA ASP A 40 -9.22 4.57 7.46
C ASP A 40 -8.55 5.78 8.13
N SER A 41 -8.49 6.90 7.41
CA SER A 41 -7.93 8.15 7.95
C SER A 41 -8.72 8.70 9.14
N ASN A 42 -10.01 8.38 9.27
CA ASN A 42 -10.80 8.83 10.42
C ASN A 42 -10.42 8.10 11.72
N VAL A 43 -9.85 6.91 11.62
CA VAL A 43 -9.26 6.19 12.77
C VAL A 43 -7.86 6.70 13.06
N LEU A 44 -7.05 6.90 11.99
CA LEU A 44 -5.66 7.29 12.13
C LEU A 44 -5.47 8.72 12.64
N PHE A 45 -6.37 9.66 12.26
CA PHE A 45 -6.20 11.09 12.48
C PHE A 45 -7.52 11.74 12.91
N ALA A 46 -7.43 12.79 13.75
CA ALA A 46 -8.55 13.69 13.96
C ALA A 46 -8.86 14.52 12.70
N TYR A 47 -10.04 15.13 12.65
CA TYR A 47 -10.46 15.94 11.50
C TYR A 47 -9.46 17.07 11.20
N ASN A 48 -9.02 17.14 9.94
CA ASN A 48 -8.00 18.09 9.46
C ASN A 48 -6.61 17.98 10.13
N GLU A 49 -6.36 16.93 10.91
CA GLU A 49 -5.07 16.72 11.56
C GLU A 49 -4.24 15.66 10.83
N SER A 50 -2.94 15.68 11.08
CA SER A 50 -1.97 14.69 10.63
C SER A 50 -1.18 14.06 11.78
N GLU A 51 -1.53 14.36 13.01
CA GLU A 51 -1.03 13.69 14.21
C GLU A 51 -1.83 12.39 14.42
N LEU A 52 -1.12 11.29 14.65
CA LEU A 52 -1.76 9.99 14.88
C LEU A 52 -2.53 9.98 16.20
N THR A 53 -3.73 9.43 16.16
CA THR A 53 -4.54 9.16 17.36
C THR A 53 -3.98 7.94 18.11
N GLU A 54 -4.36 7.76 19.38
CA GLU A 54 -4.02 6.57 20.15
C GLU A 54 -4.56 5.28 19.49
N GLU A 55 -5.77 5.33 18.93
CA GLU A 55 -6.39 4.22 18.20
C GLU A 55 -5.63 3.94 16.91
N GLY A 56 -5.23 4.98 16.18
CA GLY A 56 -4.40 4.86 14.97
C GLY A 56 -3.04 4.24 15.27
N ILE A 57 -2.38 4.66 16.34
CA ILE A 57 -1.10 4.08 16.80
C ILE A 57 -1.28 2.59 17.11
N ALA A 58 -2.33 2.22 17.84
CA ALA A 58 -2.62 0.82 18.15
C ALA A 58 -2.84 -0.01 16.87
N MET A 59 -3.65 0.49 15.93
CA MET A 59 -3.90 -0.15 14.64
C MET A 59 -2.61 -0.35 13.84
N LEU A 60 -1.79 0.70 13.70
CA LEU A 60 -0.53 0.64 12.96
C LEU A 60 0.47 -0.32 13.59
N GLY A 61 0.52 -0.36 14.93
CA GLY A 61 1.39 -1.26 15.70
C GLY A 61 1.07 -2.75 15.50
N GLU A 62 -0.16 -3.08 15.17
CA GLU A 62 -0.57 -4.44 14.83
C GLU A 62 -0.35 -4.79 13.36
N ILE A 63 -0.67 -3.88 12.45
CA ILE A 63 -0.71 -4.14 11.00
C ILE A 63 0.67 -4.01 10.34
N LEU A 64 1.40 -2.93 10.61
CA LEU A 64 2.64 -2.62 9.88
C LEU A 64 3.76 -3.65 10.12
N PRO A 65 3.98 -4.18 11.36
CA PRO A 65 4.98 -5.21 11.58
C PRO A 65 4.70 -6.47 10.75
N VAL A 66 3.45 -6.91 10.70
CA VAL A 66 3.05 -8.10 9.92
C VAL A 66 3.26 -7.85 8.43
N TYR A 67 2.80 -6.71 7.91
CA TYR A 67 2.95 -6.36 6.49
C TYR A 67 4.43 -6.28 6.09
N CYS A 68 5.23 -5.52 6.83
CA CYS A 68 6.66 -5.35 6.53
C CYS A 68 7.46 -6.65 6.68
N LYS A 69 7.14 -7.47 7.69
CA LYS A 69 7.84 -8.75 7.91
C LYS A 69 7.66 -9.71 6.74
N VAL A 70 6.46 -9.77 6.17
CA VAL A 70 6.21 -10.58 4.97
C VAL A 70 6.98 -10.04 3.77
N LEU A 71 6.96 -8.72 3.54
CA LEU A 71 7.67 -8.11 2.40
C LEU A 71 9.20 -8.26 2.48
N MET A 72 9.74 -8.22 3.68
CA MET A 72 11.19 -8.35 3.93
C MET A 72 11.65 -9.81 4.06
N ASP A 73 10.74 -10.79 3.92
CA ASP A 73 11.15 -12.20 3.86
C ASP A 73 12.11 -12.40 2.67
N PRO A 74 13.24 -13.11 2.87
CA PRO A 74 14.22 -13.37 1.80
C PRO A 74 13.64 -13.98 0.53
N GLN A 75 12.48 -14.65 0.63
CA GLN A 75 11.77 -15.20 -0.52
C GLN A 75 11.20 -14.11 -1.44
N TYR A 76 10.86 -12.94 -0.92
CA TYR A 76 10.18 -11.86 -1.64
C TYR A 76 11.03 -10.59 -1.79
N GLU A 77 11.91 -10.31 -0.84
CA GLU A 77 12.64 -9.05 -0.73
C GLU A 77 13.41 -8.68 -2.00
N ASP A 78 14.06 -9.65 -2.64
CA ASP A 78 14.81 -9.44 -3.88
C ASP A 78 13.94 -9.01 -5.07
N TYR A 79 12.65 -9.36 -5.04
CA TYR A 79 11.68 -8.97 -6.08
C TYR A 79 11.02 -7.62 -5.80
N LEU A 80 11.11 -7.12 -4.57
CA LEU A 80 10.48 -5.88 -4.15
C LEU A 80 11.23 -4.66 -4.72
N ALA A 81 10.52 -3.82 -5.45
CA ALA A 81 11.03 -2.54 -5.95
C ALA A 81 10.72 -1.39 -4.98
N GLU A 82 9.51 -1.40 -4.39
CA GLU A 82 9.02 -0.30 -3.58
C GLU A 82 7.97 -0.77 -2.57
N LEU A 83 8.00 -0.18 -1.39
CA LEU A 83 6.90 -0.11 -0.45
C LEU A 83 6.46 1.34 -0.36
N SER A 84 5.24 1.65 -0.76
CA SER A 84 4.72 3.01 -0.72
C SER A 84 3.65 3.17 0.36
N ILE A 85 3.70 4.31 1.04
CA ILE A 85 2.66 4.79 1.95
C ILE A 85 2.04 6.02 1.31
N ASP A 86 0.78 5.92 0.91
CA ASP A 86 0.10 6.85 0.04
C ASP A 86 -1.12 7.44 0.74
N GLY A 87 -1.12 8.76 0.99
CA GLY A 87 -2.22 9.48 1.59
C GLY A 87 -3.20 10.02 0.55
N TYR A 88 -4.50 9.87 0.82
CA TYR A 88 -5.60 10.38 0.00
C TYR A 88 -6.59 11.14 0.87
N THR A 89 -7.23 12.15 0.28
CA THR A 89 -8.36 12.87 0.87
C THR A 89 -9.66 12.54 0.12
N ASP A 90 -10.78 13.00 0.63
CA ASP A 90 -12.00 13.08 -0.15
C ASP A 90 -11.91 14.21 -1.20
N THR A 91 -12.98 14.39 -1.98
CA THR A 91 -13.04 15.37 -3.07
C THR A 91 -13.47 16.77 -2.65
N SER A 92 -13.59 17.03 -1.34
CA SER A 92 -13.97 18.34 -0.81
C SER A 92 -12.75 19.23 -0.56
N GLY A 93 -12.93 20.53 -0.68
CA GLY A 93 -11.92 21.53 -0.34
C GLY A 93 -10.94 21.87 -1.46
N ASP A 94 -9.83 22.48 -1.09
CA ASP A 94 -8.79 22.94 -2.03
C ASP A 94 -7.77 21.84 -2.30
N TYR A 95 -7.35 21.73 -3.57
CA TYR A 95 -6.42 20.68 -4.00
C TYR A 95 -5.06 20.77 -3.31
N VAL A 96 -4.47 21.96 -3.19
CA VAL A 96 -3.12 22.14 -2.61
C VAL A 96 -3.16 21.87 -1.11
N TYR A 97 -4.18 22.38 -0.41
CA TYR A 97 -4.40 22.08 0.99
C TYR A 97 -4.51 20.57 1.24
N ASN A 98 -5.31 19.88 0.44
CA ASN A 98 -5.45 18.42 0.52
C ASN A 98 -4.15 17.69 0.14
N LEU A 99 -3.35 18.24 -0.76
CA LEU A 99 -2.03 17.68 -1.10
C LEU A 99 -1.09 17.73 0.11
N GLU A 100 -1.01 18.87 0.78
CA GLU A 100 -0.21 19.04 1.99
C GLU A 100 -0.69 18.11 3.12
N LEU A 101 -2.01 18.06 3.36
CA LEU A 101 -2.60 17.21 4.39
C LEU A 101 -2.35 15.73 4.11
N SER A 102 -2.57 15.26 2.88
CA SER A 102 -2.35 13.87 2.50
C SER A 102 -0.88 13.46 2.58
N GLN A 103 0.04 14.37 2.21
CA GLN A 103 1.47 14.16 2.35
C GLN A 103 1.89 14.06 3.82
N ALA A 104 1.38 14.96 4.67
CA ALA A 104 1.69 14.96 6.10
C ALA A 104 1.19 13.67 6.78
N ARG A 105 0.01 13.18 6.40
CA ARG A 105 -0.57 11.92 6.91
C ARG A 105 0.24 10.70 6.48
N ALA A 106 0.63 10.61 5.22
CA ALA A 106 1.50 9.53 4.74
C ALA A 106 2.84 9.54 5.46
N LEU A 107 3.44 10.72 5.66
CA LEU A 107 4.69 10.88 6.40
C LEU A 107 4.54 10.48 7.87
N ALA A 108 3.42 10.79 8.52
CA ALA A 108 3.18 10.39 9.90
C ALA A 108 3.16 8.87 10.07
N VAL A 109 2.50 8.14 9.16
CA VAL A 109 2.49 6.68 9.14
C VAL A 109 3.89 6.10 8.88
N ALA A 110 4.62 6.64 7.89
CA ALA A 110 5.99 6.23 7.60
C ALA A 110 6.94 6.48 8.80
N SER A 111 6.82 7.64 9.44
CA SER A 111 7.61 7.98 10.61
C SER A 111 7.34 7.04 11.78
N TYR A 112 6.07 6.72 12.01
CA TYR A 112 5.68 5.76 13.04
C TYR A 112 6.28 4.38 12.79
N LEU A 113 6.23 3.88 11.54
CA LEU A 113 6.84 2.61 11.17
C LEU A 113 8.31 2.54 11.57
N PHE A 114 9.09 3.60 11.36
CA PHE A 114 10.51 3.61 11.67
C PHE A 114 10.84 3.87 13.14
N GLN A 115 9.90 4.30 13.97
CA GLN A 115 10.14 4.49 15.40
C GLN A 115 10.40 3.18 16.14
N ASP A 116 9.79 2.08 15.70
CA ASP A 116 9.86 0.78 16.34
C ASP A 116 10.25 -0.36 15.39
N ALA A 117 10.73 -0.03 14.19
CA ALA A 117 11.03 -1.02 13.16
C ALA A 117 12.13 -2.01 13.55
N ASP A 118 13.08 -1.61 14.40
CA ASP A 118 14.13 -2.46 14.93
C ASP A 118 13.63 -3.49 15.95
N SER A 119 12.42 -3.36 16.46
CA SER A 119 11.79 -4.35 17.34
C SER A 119 11.31 -5.60 16.59
N PHE A 120 11.04 -5.49 15.28
CA PHE A 120 10.49 -6.59 14.48
C PHE A 120 11.28 -6.89 13.19
N LEU A 121 12.19 -6.02 12.76
CA LEU A 121 13.09 -6.23 11.61
C LEU A 121 14.53 -6.39 12.07
N THR A 122 15.27 -7.24 11.37
CA THR A 122 16.74 -7.29 11.49
C THR A 122 17.39 -6.02 10.92
N ALA A 123 18.65 -5.79 11.21
CA ALA A 123 19.39 -4.63 10.69
C ALA A 123 19.46 -4.61 9.14
N ASP A 124 19.57 -5.78 8.51
CA ASP A 124 19.59 -5.91 7.05
C ASP A 124 18.21 -5.66 6.45
N GLU A 125 17.14 -6.24 7.02
CA GLU A 125 15.75 -5.98 6.62
C GLU A 125 15.40 -4.49 6.76
N LEU A 126 15.81 -3.86 7.85
CA LEU A 126 15.59 -2.43 8.08
C LEU A 126 16.33 -1.55 7.07
N THR A 127 17.56 -1.93 6.72
CA THR A 127 18.34 -1.23 5.68
C THR A 127 17.64 -1.35 4.34
N SER A 128 17.22 -2.55 3.96
CA SER A 128 16.47 -2.80 2.73
C SER A 128 15.15 -2.03 2.69
N LEU A 129 14.42 -2.00 3.80
CA LEU A 129 13.16 -1.24 3.89
C LEU A 129 13.39 0.26 3.66
N LYS A 130 14.43 0.84 4.27
CA LYS A 130 14.79 2.26 4.09
C LYS A 130 15.12 2.63 2.65
N GLU A 131 15.70 1.71 1.89
CA GLU A 131 16.01 1.92 0.48
C GLU A 131 14.80 1.85 -0.44
N LYS A 132 13.74 1.13 -0.01
CA LYS A 132 12.56 0.83 -0.83
C LYS A 132 11.31 1.63 -0.45
N LEU A 133 11.28 2.24 0.74
CA LEU A 133 10.10 2.94 1.22
C LEU A 133 9.97 4.33 0.59
N THR A 134 8.76 4.66 0.15
CA THR A 134 8.34 6.00 -0.25
C THR A 134 7.08 6.44 0.50
N SER A 135 6.92 7.75 0.66
CA SER A 135 5.75 8.36 1.30
C SER A 135 5.22 9.45 0.39
N ASN A 136 3.95 9.39 -0.01
CA ASN A 136 3.37 10.24 -1.04
C ASN A 136 1.99 10.78 -0.62
N GLY A 137 1.74 12.05 -0.95
CA GLY A 137 0.43 12.67 -0.87
C GLY A 137 -0.20 12.77 -2.26
N HIS A 138 -1.47 12.37 -2.37
CA HIS A 138 -2.23 12.33 -3.62
C HIS A 138 -3.41 13.29 -3.66
N SER A 139 -3.63 14.07 -2.59
CA SER A 139 -4.77 14.98 -2.49
C SER A 139 -6.10 14.22 -2.70
N MET A 140 -6.98 14.77 -3.51
CA MET A 140 -8.29 14.20 -3.86
C MET A 140 -8.26 13.27 -5.09
N SER A 141 -7.07 12.82 -5.51
CA SER A 141 -6.92 11.88 -6.62
C SER A 141 -7.44 10.49 -6.25
N ASN A 142 -7.91 9.74 -7.24
CA ASN A 142 -8.39 8.37 -7.06
C ASN A 142 -9.45 8.20 -5.96
N PRO A 143 -10.56 8.96 -6.01
CA PRO A 143 -11.63 8.79 -5.06
C PRO A 143 -12.24 7.38 -5.15
N VAL A 144 -12.69 6.87 -4.01
CA VAL A 144 -13.41 5.60 -3.94
C VAL A 144 -14.87 5.84 -4.31
N TYR A 145 -15.44 4.96 -5.12
CA TYR A 145 -16.84 5.00 -5.53
C TYR A 145 -17.63 3.86 -4.88
N SER A 146 -18.86 4.14 -4.48
CA SER A 146 -19.84 3.15 -4.06
C SER A 146 -21.17 3.47 -4.75
N ASP A 147 -21.75 2.49 -5.41
CA ASP A 147 -23.02 2.63 -6.16
C ASP A 147 -23.01 3.78 -7.20
N GLY A 148 -21.84 4.08 -7.78
CA GLY A 148 -21.67 5.12 -8.81
C GLY A 148 -21.44 6.53 -8.26
N GLU A 149 -21.46 6.72 -6.96
CA GLU A 149 -21.17 8.00 -6.30
C GLU A 149 -19.84 7.94 -5.53
N VAL A 150 -19.22 9.11 -5.31
CA VAL A 150 -18.00 9.20 -4.52
C VAL A 150 -18.30 8.86 -3.07
N ASN A 151 -17.66 7.82 -2.56
CA ASN A 151 -17.68 7.51 -1.14
C ASN A 151 -16.61 8.36 -0.43
N MET A 152 -17.04 9.45 0.19
CA MET A 152 -16.17 10.41 0.85
C MET A 152 -15.39 9.79 2.01
N ASP A 153 -16.03 8.93 2.81
CA ASP A 153 -15.39 8.25 3.94
C ASP A 153 -14.30 7.30 3.49
N ALA A 154 -14.61 6.41 2.55
CA ALA A 154 -13.62 5.47 2.01
C ALA A 154 -12.51 6.16 1.21
N SER A 155 -12.76 7.36 0.67
CA SER A 155 -11.74 8.16 -0.02
C SER A 155 -10.70 8.74 0.93
N ARG A 156 -11.05 9.02 2.19
CA ARG A 156 -10.14 9.46 3.24
C ARG A 156 -9.36 8.28 3.81
N ARG A 157 -8.24 7.95 3.19
CA ARG A 157 -7.45 6.78 3.54
C ARG A 157 -5.95 6.99 3.42
N VAL A 158 -5.20 6.14 4.08
CA VAL A 158 -3.79 5.90 3.80
C VAL A 158 -3.66 4.49 3.25
N GLU A 159 -3.13 4.35 2.06
CA GLU A 159 -2.82 3.04 1.48
C GLU A 159 -1.38 2.65 1.77
N VAL A 160 -1.17 1.38 2.08
CA VAL A 160 0.14 0.76 2.13
C VAL A 160 0.20 -0.24 1.00
N ARG A 161 1.15 -0.06 0.07
CA ARG A 161 1.26 -0.84 -1.16
C ARG A 161 2.68 -1.27 -1.41
N PHE A 162 2.84 -2.37 -2.11
CA PHE A 162 4.12 -2.77 -2.67
C PHE A 162 4.09 -2.81 -4.20
N ARG A 163 5.25 -2.64 -4.80
CA ARG A 163 5.47 -2.83 -6.24
C ARG A 163 6.67 -3.75 -6.43
N LEU A 164 6.52 -4.72 -7.33
CA LEU A 164 7.62 -5.61 -7.69
C LEU A 164 8.45 -5.03 -8.83
N LYS A 165 9.71 -5.43 -8.89
CA LYS A 165 10.62 -5.11 -10.01
C LYS A 165 10.04 -5.65 -11.31
N ASP A 166 10.17 -4.89 -12.38
CA ASP A 166 9.68 -5.22 -13.73
C ASP A 166 8.15 -5.36 -13.87
N GLU A 167 7.36 -5.05 -12.84
CA GLU A 167 5.89 -5.17 -12.87
C GLU A 167 5.25 -4.26 -13.93
N GLU A 168 5.75 -3.05 -14.07
CA GLU A 168 5.27 -2.07 -15.05
C GLU A 168 5.47 -2.59 -16.49
N MET A 169 6.67 -3.09 -16.80
CA MET A 169 6.98 -3.70 -18.09
C MET A 169 6.09 -4.92 -18.38
N ILE A 170 5.77 -5.73 -17.37
CA ILE A 170 4.91 -6.89 -17.51
C ILE A 170 3.48 -6.48 -17.85
N ASN A 171 2.96 -5.44 -17.20
CA ASN A 171 1.63 -4.93 -17.48
C ASN A 171 1.53 -4.35 -18.89
N GLU A 172 2.52 -3.58 -19.34
CA GLU A 172 2.60 -3.08 -20.72
C GLU A 172 2.61 -4.22 -21.74
N LEU A 173 3.40 -5.28 -21.49
CA LEU A 173 3.45 -6.46 -22.39
C LEU A 173 2.10 -7.20 -22.44
N LYS A 174 1.39 -7.32 -21.31
CA LYS A 174 0.05 -7.92 -21.27
C LYS A 174 -0.93 -7.13 -22.12
N ASP A 175 -0.90 -5.81 -22.01
CA ASP A 175 -1.78 -4.90 -22.77
C ASP A 175 -1.51 -4.99 -24.28
N VAL A 176 -0.25 -5.07 -24.69
CA VAL A 176 0.13 -5.24 -26.10
C VAL A 176 -0.36 -6.59 -26.63
N LEU A 177 -0.16 -7.66 -25.87
CA LEU A 177 -0.60 -9.00 -26.27
C LEU A 177 -2.13 -9.10 -26.37
N ALA A 178 -2.87 -8.50 -25.44
CA ALA A 178 -4.33 -8.46 -25.48
C ALA A 178 -4.85 -7.71 -26.72
N LYS A 179 -4.29 -6.55 -27.05
CA LYS A 179 -4.63 -5.77 -28.25
C LYS A 179 -4.32 -6.53 -29.53
N THR A 180 -3.21 -7.27 -29.58
CA THR A 180 -2.81 -8.07 -30.77
C THR A 180 -3.73 -9.26 -30.97
N ALA A 181 -4.17 -9.92 -29.88
CA ALA A 181 -5.11 -11.03 -29.96
C ALA A 181 -6.50 -10.60 -30.48
N THR A 182 -6.97 -9.41 -30.09
CA THR A 182 -8.25 -8.85 -30.55
C THR A 182 -8.20 -8.47 -32.04
N ALA A 183 -7.07 -7.93 -32.51
CA ALA A 183 -6.87 -7.56 -33.92
C ALA A 183 -6.74 -8.76 -34.90
N GLN A 184 -6.46 -9.96 -34.38
CA GLN A 184 -6.39 -11.20 -35.20
C GLN A 184 -7.72 -11.96 -35.26
N SER A 185 -8.73 -11.52 -34.50
CA SER A 185 -10.06 -12.14 -34.46
C SER A 185 -11.13 -11.39 -35.28
N GLU A 186 -10.75 -10.28 -35.96
CA GLU A 186 -11.53 -9.58 -36.96
C GLU A 186 -11.05 -9.92 -38.39
#